data_1b523d738ca3004d15be7fd8587217ab
#
_entry.id   1b523d738ca3004d15be7fd8587217ab
#
_cell.length_a   1.000
_cell.length_b   1.000
_cell.length_c   1.000
_cell.angle_alpha   90.00
_cell.angle_beta   90.00
_cell.angle_gamma   90.00
#
_symmetry.space_group_name_H-M   'P 1'
#
loop_
_entity.id
_entity.type
_entity.pdbx_description
1 polymer ?
#
loop_
_entity_poly.entity_id
_entity_poly.type
_entity_poly.pdbx_seq_one_letter_code
_entity_poly.pdbx_strand_id
1 'polypeptide(L)'
;MTAVFDDPDVAREVAAAFADYERALMAYDVEALDGHFWRDQRAVRFGVAENLYGHAAIAAYRRSRVSVPSRRLDNTAVLVLGADAAVVNTEFNYPGDPRSGRQSQVWARTPAGWRVVCAHVSFREAVER
;
A
#
# COMPACT_ATOMS: atom_id res chain seq x y z
N MET A 1 10.43 -8.92 23.62
CA MET A 1 9.04 -8.44 23.55
C MET A 1 8.28 -9.33 22.57
N THR A 2 7.14 -9.82 22.95
CA THR A 2 6.29 -10.65 22.09
C THR A 2 5.41 -9.78 21.22
N ALA A 3 5.36 -10.05 19.92
CA ALA A 3 4.42 -9.38 19.03
C ALA A 3 2.99 -9.71 19.44
N VAL A 4 2.10 -8.73 19.38
CA VAL A 4 0.67 -8.91 19.68
C VAL A 4 -0.06 -8.89 18.35
N PHE A 5 -0.36 -10.08 17.84
CA PHE A 5 -1.16 -10.22 16.62
C PHE A 5 -2.63 -9.99 16.94
N ASP A 6 -3.37 -9.54 15.96
CA ASP A 6 -4.82 -9.35 16.04
C ASP A 6 -5.29 -8.34 17.09
N ASP A 7 -4.45 -7.37 17.47
CA ASP A 7 -4.90 -6.26 18.30
C ASP A 7 -5.99 -5.49 17.54
N PRO A 8 -7.23 -5.48 18.05
CA PRO A 8 -8.36 -4.91 17.30
C PRO A 8 -8.27 -3.39 17.14
N ASP A 9 -7.62 -2.69 18.06
CA ASP A 9 -7.47 -1.23 17.95
C ASP A 9 -6.48 -0.88 16.86
N VAL A 10 -5.34 -1.55 16.84
CA VAL A 10 -4.33 -1.35 15.80
C VAL A 10 -4.89 -1.74 14.44
N ALA A 11 -5.60 -2.86 14.36
CA ALA A 11 -6.22 -3.32 13.12
C ALA A 11 -7.19 -2.26 12.57
N ARG A 12 -8.02 -1.65 13.42
CA ARG A 12 -8.93 -0.59 12.99
C ARG A 12 -8.21 0.66 12.50
N GLU A 13 -7.17 1.09 13.21
CA GLU A 13 -6.39 2.25 12.83
C GLU A 13 -5.73 2.06 11.47
N VAL A 14 -5.11 0.90 11.25
CA VAL A 14 -4.43 0.60 10.00
C VAL A 14 -5.43 0.41 8.87
N ALA A 15 -6.56 -0.25 9.12
CA ALA A 15 -7.61 -0.40 8.12
C ALA A 15 -8.15 0.97 7.67
N ALA A 16 -8.32 1.91 8.60
CA ALA A 16 -8.76 3.28 8.27
C ALA A 16 -7.70 4.02 7.44
N ALA A 17 -6.42 3.90 7.81
CA ALA A 17 -5.33 4.50 7.06
C ALA A 17 -5.22 3.92 5.65
N PHE A 18 -5.39 2.60 5.52
CA PHE A 18 -5.39 1.93 4.22
C PHE A 18 -6.56 2.38 3.36
N ALA A 19 -7.75 2.54 3.94
CA ALA A 19 -8.91 3.04 3.21
C ALA A 19 -8.69 4.47 2.70
N ASP A 20 -8.07 5.33 3.50
CA ASP A 20 -7.69 6.68 3.08
C ASP A 20 -6.68 6.65 1.93
N TYR A 21 -5.69 5.77 2.02
CA TYR A 21 -4.73 5.56 0.94
C TYR A 21 -5.43 5.13 -0.34
N GLU A 22 -6.34 4.18 -0.27
CA GLU A 22 -7.07 3.69 -1.45
C GLU A 22 -7.92 4.79 -2.08
N ARG A 23 -8.58 5.61 -1.27
CA ARG A 23 -9.34 6.76 -1.79
C ARG A 23 -8.42 7.76 -2.50
N ALA A 24 -7.27 8.05 -1.92
CA ALA A 24 -6.29 8.94 -2.53
C ALA A 24 -5.78 8.38 -3.86
N LEU A 25 -5.56 7.06 -3.92
CA LEU A 25 -5.09 6.40 -5.13
C LEU A 25 -6.14 6.47 -6.24
N MET A 26 -7.39 6.20 -5.92
CA MET A 26 -8.48 6.23 -6.91
C MET A 26 -8.76 7.65 -7.42
N ALA A 27 -8.64 8.65 -6.55
CA ALA A 27 -8.73 10.06 -6.93
C ALA A 27 -7.44 10.60 -7.57
N TYR A 28 -6.37 9.82 -7.49
CA TYR A 28 -5.02 10.20 -7.85
C TYR A 28 -4.58 11.54 -7.24
N ASP A 29 -4.88 11.68 -5.96
CA ASP A 29 -4.47 12.83 -5.15
C ASP A 29 -3.00 12.64 -4.75
N VAL A 30 -2.10 13.23 -5.54
CA VAL A 30 -0.66 13.01 -5.41
C VAL A 30 -0.14 13.50 -4.06
N GLU A 31 -0.62 14.63 -3.55
CA GLU A 31 -0.18 15.13 -2.25
C GLU A 31 -0.59 14.20 -1.12
N ALA A 32 -1.82 13.70 -1.16
CA ALA A 32 -2.29 12.72 -0.17
C ALA A 32 -1.49 11.42 -0.26
N LEU A 33 -1.23 10.94 -1.47
CA LEU A 33 -0.41 9.73 -1.67
C LEU A 33 0.99 9.90 -1.11
N ASP A 34 1.63 11.05 -1.35
CA ASP A 34 2.94 11.36 -0.78
C ASP A 34 2.89 11.35 0.76
N GLY A 35 1.78 11.85 1.33
CA GLY A 35 1.59 11.90 2.77
C GLY A 35 1.37 10.55 3.43
N HIS A 36 0.94 9.53 2.67
CA HIS A 36 0.76 8.18 3.20
C HIS A 36 2.05 7.39 3.26
N PHE A 37 3.09 7.79 2.55
CA PHE A 37 4.39 7.14 2.58
C PHE A 37 5.32 7.83 3.57
N TRP A 38 6.13 7.03 4.24
CA TRP A 38 7.13 7.50 5.17
C TRP A 38 8.15 8.40 4.46
N ARG A 39 8.34 9.61 4.99
CA ARG A 39 9.25 10.60 4.38
C ARG A 39 10.68 10.37 4.81
N ASP A 40 11.23 9.26 4.33
CA ASP A 40 12.58 8.83 4.67
C ASP A 40 13.20 8.16 3.45
N GLN A 41 14.51 8.28 3.32
CA GLN A 41 15.24 7.68 2.20
C GLN A 41 15.22 6.14 2.22
N ARG A 42 14.84 5.53 3.35
CA ARG A 42 14.74 4.07 3.49
C ARG A 42 13.40 3.51 3.04
N ALA A 43 12.42 4.36 2.74
CA ALA A 43 11.16 3.88 2.20
C ALA A 43 11.40 3.22 0.85
N VAL A 44 10.73 2.08 0.60
CA VAL A 44 10.91 1.31 -0.64
C VAL A 44 9.57 0.99 -1.23
N ARG A 45 9.44 1.16 -2.54
CA ARG A 45 8.27 0.67 -3.27
C ARG A 45 8.72 -0.07 -4.52
N PHE A 46 8.41 -1.37 -4.56
CA PHE A 46 8.57 -2.17 -5.77
C PHE A 46 7.23 -2.22 -6.49
N GLY A 47 7.18 -1.64 -7.68
CA GLY A 47 6.03 -1.71 -8.55
C GLY A 47 6.20 -2.82 -9.59
N VAL A 48 5.26 -2.89 -10.51
CA VAL A 48 5.27 -3.94 -11.55
C VAL A 48 6.50 -3.81 -12.46
N ALA A 49 6.92 -2.58 -12.73
CA ALA A 49 8.02 -2.33 -13.67
C ALA A 49 9.12 -1.43 -13.09
N GLU A 50 8.99 -1.00 -11.83
CA GLU A 50 9.93 -0.04 -11.26
C GLU A 50 10.37 -0.43 -9.85
N ASN A 51 11.61 -0.07 -9.53
CA ASN A 51 12.16 -0.17 -8.18
C ASN A 51 12.40 1.25 -7.68
N LEU A 52 11.69 1.66 -6.64
CA LEU A 52 11.77 3.02 -6.11
C LEU A 52 12.34 2.99 -4.70
N TYR A 53 13.47 3.67 -4.54
CA TYR A 53 14.16 3.77 -3.25
C TYR A 53 14.10 5.20 -2.75
N GLY A 54 13.50 5.37 -1.58
CA GLY A 54 13.34 6.64 -0.91
C GLY A 54 12.05 7.37 -1.28
N HIS A 55 11.58 8.20 -0.34
CA HIS A 55 10.34 8.96 -0.52
C HIS A 55 10.39 9.86 -1.76
N ALA A 56 11.54 10.49 -2.03
CA ALA A 56 11.66 11.40 -3.17
C ALA A 56 11.43 10.67 -4.50
N ALA A 57 11.97 9.46 -4.65
CA ALA A 57 11.78 8.67 -5.87
C ALA A 57 10.32 8.21 -6.01
N ILE A 58 9.69 7.83 -4.90
CA ILE A 58 8.27 7.42 -4.89
C ILE A 58 7.39 8.60 -5.31
N ALA A 59 7.64 9.77 -4.75
CA ALA A 59 6.89 10.99 -5.08
C ALA A 59 7.07 11.40 -6.55
N ALA A 60 8.30 11.33 -7.05
CA ALA A 60 8.61 11.65 -8.46
C ALA A 60 7.88 10.70 -9.41
N TYR A 61 7.85 9.42 -9.10
CA TYR A 61 7.13 8.44 -9.91
C TYR A 61 5.64 8.75 -9.97
N ARG A 62 5.02 9.11 -8.83
CA ARG A 62 3.61 9.50 -8.79
C ARG A 62 3.32 10.67 -9.73
N ARG A 63 4.21 11.66 -9.75
CA ARG A 63 4.05 12.86 -10.59
C ARG A 63 4.32 12.60 -12.07
N SER A 64 4.99 11.51 -12.41
CA SER A 64 5.22 11.11 -13.80
C SER A 64 3.99 10.47 -14.44
N ARG A 65 2.97 10.15 -13.66
CA ARG A 65 1.74 9.50 -14.12
C ARG A 65 0.57 10.46 -13.97
N VAL A 66 -0.44 10.29 -14.82
CA VAL A 66 -1.64 11.14 -14.81
C VAL A 66 -2.72 10.56 -13.92
N SER A 67 -2.85 9.25 -13.93
CA SER A 67 -3.91 8.54 -13.18
C SER A 67 -3.57 7.06 -13.09
N VAL A 68 -4.37 6.34 -12.32
CA VAL A 68 -4.39 4.88 -12.33
C VAL A 68 -5.80 4.42 -12.66
N PRO A 69 -5.96 3.23 -13.26
CA PRO A 69 -7.29 2.67 -13.48
C PRO A 69 -8.01 2.42 -12.15
N SER A 70 -9.34 2.53 -12.16
CA SER A 70 -10.15 2.07 -11.04
C SER A 70 -9.94 0.59 -10.82
N ARG A 71 -9.94 0.16 -9.56
CA ARG A 71 -9.71 -1.24 -9.23
C ARG A 71 -10.66 -1.73 -8.14
N ARG A 72 -10.92 -3.03 -8.16
CA ARG A 72 -11.62 -3.73 -7.09
C ARG A 72 -10.58 -4.39 -6.20
N LEU A 73 -10.77 -4.28 -4.89
CA LEU A 73 -9.94 -4.98 -3.91
C LEU A 73 -10.64 -6.28 -3.51
N ASP A 74 -9.88 -7.36 -3.43
CA ASP A 74 -10.34 -8.67 -2.98
C ASP A 74 -9.40 -9.21 -1.91
N ASN A 75 -9.96 -9.94 -0.96
CA ASN A 75 -9.19 -10.63 0.10
C ASN A 75 -8.25 -9.70 0.87
N THR A 76 -8.71 -8.50 1.17
CA THR A 76 -7.92 -7.53 1.94
C THR A 76 -7.85 -7.97 3.40
N ALA A 77 -6.64 -8.06 3.94
CA ALA A 77 -6.41 -8.46 5.32
C ALA A 77 -5.34 -7.60 5.98
N VAL A 78 -5.58 -7.24 7.23
CA VAL A 78 -4.61 -6.53 8.07
C VAL A 78 -3.99 -7.54 9.03
N LEU A 79 -2.68 -7.70 8.97
CA LEU A 79 -1.92 -8.51 9.90
C LEU A 79 -1.18 -7.60 10.86
N VAL A 80 -1.62 -7.55 12.11
CA VAL A 80 -0.98 -6.72 13.13
C VAL A 80 0.29 -7.40 13.63
N LEU A 81 1.39 -6.66 13.68
CA LEU A 81 2.69 -7.16 14.13
C LEU A 81 3.08 -6.64 15.51
N GLY A 82 2.22 -5.87 16.15
CA GLY A 82 2.45 -5.23 17.43
C GLY A 82 1.76 -3.89 17.49
N ALA A 83 2.06 -3.08 18.51
CA ALA A 83 1.40 -1.78 18.70
C ALA A 83 1.70 -0.77 17.59
N ASP A 84 2.84 -0.93 16.90
CA ASP A 84 3.37 0.11 16.03
C ASP A 84 3.62 -0.34 14.59
N ALA A 85 3.22 -1.56 14.23
CA ALA A 85 3.42 -2.06 12.88
C ALA A 85 2.35 -3.05 12.46
N ALA A 86 2.02 -3.03 11.17
CA ALA A 86 1.07 -3.96 10.56
C ALA A 86 1.39 -4.13 9.08
N VAL A 87 0.95 -5.26 8.53
CA VAL A 87 1.02 -5.51 7.10
C VAL A 87 -0.39 -5.56 6.55
N VAL A 88 -0.63 -4.88 5.43
CA VAL A 88 -1.88 -5.01 4.69
C VAL A 88 -1.58 -5.74 3.39
N ASN A 89 -2.20 -6.91 3.24
CA ASN A 89 -2.14 -7.69 2.00
C ASN A 89 -3.48 -7.61 1.31
N THR A 90 -3.48 -7.44 0.00
CA THR A 90 -4.69 -7.43 -0.78
C THR A 90 -4.43 -7.93 -2.19
N GLU A 91 -5.46 -8.52 -2.80
CA GLU A 91 -5.50 -8.71 -4.23
C GLU A 91 -6.27 -7.55 -4.84
N PHE A 92 -6.04 -7.26 -6.10
CA PHE A 92 -6.81 -6.27 -6.82
C PHE A 92 -6.98 -6.67 -8.27
N ASN A 93 -8.04 -6.16 -8.89
CA ASN A 93 -8.34 -6.44 -10.28
C ASN A 93 -8.77 -5.15 -10.98
N TYR A 94 -8.23 -4.94 -12.17
CA TYR A 94 -8.70 -3.88 -13.06
C TYR A 94 -9.79 -4.45 -13.98
N PRO A 95 -10.87 -3.70 -14.21
CA PRO A 95 -11.91 -4.16 -15.14
C PRO A 95 -11.32 -4.45 -16.52
N GLY A 96 -11.62 -5.63 -17.06
CA GLY A 96 -11.17 -6.05 -18.36
C GLY A 96 -9.75 -6.61 -18.41
N ASP A 97 -9.00 -6.58 -17.33
CA ASP A 97 -7.66 -7.18 -17.28
C ASP A 97 -7.78 -8.59 -16.70
N PRO A 98 -7.33 -9.64 -17.44
CA PRO A 98 -7.43 -11.01 -16.97
C PRO A 98 -6.42 -11.35 -15.86
N ARG A 99 -5.41 -10.50 -15.63
CA ARG A 99 -4.41 -10.72 -14.58
C ARG A 99 -5.00 -10.34 -13.23
N SER A 100 -4.45 -10.92 -12.17
CA SER A 100 -4.77 -10.55 -10.80
C SER A 100 -3.58 -9.81 -10.19
N GLY A 101 -3.83 -8.64 -9.62
CA GLY A 101 -2.81 -7.88 -8.90
C GLY A 101 -2.68 -8.36 -7.48
N ARG A 102 -1.49 -8.19 -6.93
CA ARG A 102 -1.20 -8.45 -5.52
C ARG A 102 -0.40 -7.29 -4.96
N GLN A 103 -0.76 -6.88 -3.75
CA GLN A 103 -0.10 -5.77 -3.08
C GLN A 103 0.11 -6.09 -1.62
N SER A 104 1.33 -5.88 -1.14
CA SER A 104 1.65 -5.93 0.28
C SER A 104 2.22 -4.58 0.68
N GLN A 105 1.73 -4.05 1.79
CA GLN A 105 2.23 -2.79 2.36
C GLN A 105 2.54 -3.01 3.82
N VAL A 106 3.73 -2.57 4.25
CA VAL A 106 4.07 -2.52 5.66
C VAL A 106 3.80 -1.11 6.16
N TRP A 107 2.92 -1.01 7.15
CA TRP A 107 2.55 0.23 7.81
C TRP A 107 3.23 0.31 9.17
N ALA A 108 3.77 1.46 9.50
CA ALA A 108 4.40 1.70 10.79
C ALA A 108 3.84 2.98 11.41
N ARG A 109 3.73 2.98 12.75
CA ARG A 109 3.36 4.19 13.49
C ARG A 109 4.59 5.08 13.56
N THR A 110 4.52 6.25 12.93
CA THR A 110 5.58 7.26 12.95
C THR A 110 5.12 8.46 13.78
N PRO A 111 5.99 9.42 14.08
CA PRO A 111 5.55 10.66 14.73
C PRO A 111 4.48 11.42 13.93
N ALA A 112 4.41 11.21 12.61
CA ALA A 112 3.40 11.81 11.74
C ALA A 112 2.12 10.98 11.64
N GLY A 113 2.06 9.80 12.27
CA GLY A 113 0.95 8.86 12.20
C GLY A 113 1.32 7.60 11.43
N TRP A 114 0.33 6.81 11.07
CA TRP A 114 0.54 5.58 10.31
C TRP A 114 1.01 5.90 8.90
N ARG A 115 2.12 5.30 8.49
CA ARG A 115 2.73 5.52 7.16
C ARG A 115 3.21 4.20 6.57
N VAL A 116 3.15 4.10 5.24
CA VAL A 116 3.72 2.97 4.51
C VAL A 116 5.24 3.13 4.49
N VAL A 117 5.96 2.14 5.01
CA VAL A 117 7.42 2.15 5.02
C VAL A 117 8.01 1.32 3.88
N CYS A 118 7.27 0.33 3.41
CA CYS A 118 7.62 -0.38 2.17
C CYS A 118 6.38 -1.00 1.55
N ALA A 119 6.42 -1.19 0.24
CA ALA A 119 5.33 -1.76 -0.51
C ALA A 119 5.84 -2.57 -1.69
N HIS A 120 5.08 -3.58 -2.08
CA HIS A 120 5.38 -4.41 -3.25
C HIS A 120 4.09 -4.69 -3.99
N VAL A 121 4.10 -4.43 -5.28
CA VAL A 121 2.97 -4.66 -6.19
C VAL A 121 3.43 -5.56 -7.31
N SER A 122 2.64 -6.58 -7.60
CA SER A 122 2.92 -7.50 -8.71
C SER A 122 1.63 -7.95 -9.37
N PHE A 123 1.75 -8.57 -10.52
CA PHE A 123 0.63 -9.24 -11.17
C PHE A 123 0.90 -10.72 -11.28
N ARG A 124 -0.17 -11.49 -11.13
CA ARG A 124 -0.20 -12.89 -11.47
C ARG A 124 -0.91 -13.01 -12.81
N GLU A 125 -0.27 -13.71 -13.76
CA GLU A 125 -0.89 -13.96 -15.07
C GLU A 125 -2.15 -14.80 -14.92
N ALA A 126 -3.08 -14.64 -15.87
CA ALA A 126 -4.28 -15.46 -15.88
C ALA A 126 -3.92 -16.93 -16.02
N VAL A 127 -4.60 -17.77 -15.24
CA VAL A 127 -4.42 -19.21 -15.32
C VAL A 127 -5.33 -19.75 -16.41
N GLU A 128 -4.75 -20.38 -17.42
CA GLU A 128 -5.52 -21.10 -18.43
C GLU A 128 -6.12 -22.37 -17.84
N ARG A 129 -7.34 -22.67 -18.23
CA ARG A 129 -8.06 -23.86 -17.79
C ARG A 129 -8.51 -24.69 -18.95
#